data_51e38f0be114068091a38b8afa3a9ebe
#
_entry.id   51e38f0be114068091a38b8afa3a9ebe
#
_cell.length_a   1.000
_cell.length_b   1.000
_cell.length_c   1.000
_cell.angle_alpha   90.00
_cell.angle_beta   90.00
_cell.angle_gamma   90.00
#
_symmetry.space_group_name_H-M   'P 1'
#
loop_
_entity.id
_entity.type
_entity.pdbx_description
1 polymer ?
#
loop_
_entity_poly.entity_id
_entity_poly.type
_entity_poly.pdbx_seq_one_letter_code
_entity_poly.pdbx_strand_id
1 'polypeptide(L)'
;VDVDFRAQLTEIRNSGADVLVLPNMGKEMALTIKQARELGMADLLIIGGDGYADFMWEIAGSAMEGTYWVNHVAPEDPAMQPFFTAYKEKYNDECKEFVNGVLAYDSIYWLADAIERGGKVDRKAVRDALESTKGLQLHHAVLTIDPADHNPKDKDAVILECKDGKAKFYKKVRPE
;
A
#
# COMPACT_ATOMS: atom_id res chain seq x y z
N VAL A 1 -22.56 4.17 -3.71
CA VAL A 1 -21.53 3.21 -3.25
C VAL A 1 -22.21 1.88 -3.10
N ASP A 2 -21.77 0.88 -3.88
CA ASP A 2 -22.34 -0.45 -3.82
C ASP A 2 -21.92 -1.14 -2.52
N VAL A 3 -22.86 -1.90 -1.94
CA VAL A 3 -22.64 -2.63 -0.69
C VAL A 3 -22.94 -4.12 -0.81
N ASP A 4 -23.44 -4.56 -1.96
CA ASP A 4 -23.75 -5.95 -2.27
C ASP A 4 -23.09 -6.37 -3.58
N PHE A 5 -22.15 -7.31 -3.48
CA PHE A 5 -21.33 -7.84 -4.58
C PHE A 5 -21.64 -9.32 -4.84
N ARG A 6 -22.69 -9.88 -4.22
CA ARG A 6 -22.97 -11.32 -4.26
C ARG A 6 -23.29 -11.83 -5.66
N ALA A 7 -23.89 -10.99 -6.52
CA ALA A 7 -24.17 -11.36 -7.90
C ALA A 7 -22.86 -11.60 -8.67
N GLN A 8 -21.93 -10.65 -8.66
CA GLN A 8 -20.62 -10.76 -9.30
C GLN A 8 -19.78 -11.90 -8.70
N LEU A 9 -19.78 -12.01 -7.37
CA LEU A 9 -19.06 -13.07 -6.68
C LEU A 9 -19.61 -14.47 -7.00
N THR A 10 -20.92 -14.58 -7.25
CA THR A 10 -21.52 -15.84 -7.69
C THR A 10 -21.04 -16.25 -9.09
N GLU A 11 -20.91 -15.28 -10.00
CA GLU A 11 -20.35 -15.53 -11.34
C GLU A 11 -18.87 -15.93 -11.24
N ILE A 12 -18.08 -15.25 -10.41
CA ILE A 12 -16.68 -15.58 -10.15
C ILE A 12 -16.56 -17.01 -9.59
N ARG A 13 -17.37 -17.36 -8.61
CA ARG A 13 -17.39 -18.74 -8.07
C ARG A 13 -17.70 -19.78 -9.13
N ASN A 14 -18.69 -19.50 -10.00
CA ASN A 14 -19.12 -20.42 -11.05
C ASN A 14 -18.09 -20.52 -12.19
N SER A 15 -17.20 -19.53 -12.34
CA SER A 15 -16.09 -19.60 -13.32
C SER A 15 -14.98 -20.55 -12.92
N GLY A 16 -14.93 -20.97 -11.65
CA GLY A 16 -13.85 -21.80 -11.12
C GLY A 16 -12.54 -21.03 -10.90
N ALA A 17 -12.59 -19.71 -10.78
CA ALA A 17 -11.41 -18.89 -10.46
C ALA A 17 -10.88 -19.27 -9.08
N ASP A 18 -9.57 -19.43 -8.96
CA ASP A 18 -8.82 -19.72 -7.74
C ASP A 18 -8.13 -18.49 -7.14
N VAL A 19 -8.09 -17.39 -7.89
CA VAL A 19 -7.52 -16.08 -7.46
C VAL A 19 -8.50 -14.96 -7.78
N LEU A 20 -8.73 -14.07 -6.81
CA LEU A 20 -9.50 -12.83 -6.96
C LEU A 20 -8.60 -11.63 -6.69
N VAL A 21 -8.41 -10.79 -7.69
CA VAL A 21 -7.70 -9.51 -7.55
C VAL A 21 -8.72 -8.39 -7.32
N LEU A 22 -8.55 -7.65 -6.23
CA LEU A 22 -9.44 -6.55 -5.81
C LEU A 22 -8.72 -5.21 -5.93
N PRO A 23 -8.95 -4.43 -6.99
CA PRO A 23 -8.36 -3.10 -7.14
C PRO A 23 -9.13 -1.99 -6.42
N ASN A 24 -10.26 -2.31 -5.80
CA ASN A 24 -11.07 -1.38 -5.00
C ASN A 24 -10.41 -1.06 -3.64
N MET A 25 -11.00 -0.15 -2.89
CA MET A 25 -10.39 0.37 -1.66
C MET A 25 -11.34 0.22 -0.47
N GLY A 26 -10.77 0.16 0.72
CA GLY A 26 -11.44 0.34 1.99
C GLY A 26 -12.70 -0.50 2.16
N LYS A 27 -13.83 0.17 2.38
CA LYS A 27 -15.10 -0.48 2.72
C LYS A 27 -15.60 -1.46 1.66
N GLU A 28 -15.50 -1.12 0.39
CA GLU A 28 -15.94 -1.98 -0.71
C GLU A 28 -15.10 -3.24 -0.80
N MET A 29 -13.80 -3.13 -0.60
CA MET A 29 -12.90 -4.29 -0.55
C MET A 29 -13.27 -5.20 0.62
N ALA A 30 -13.45 -4.64 1.82
CA ALA A 30 -13.83 -5.41 3.02
C ALA A 30 -15.15 -6.15 2.84
N LEU A 31 -16.18 -5.47 2.28
CA LEU A 31 -17.47 -6.09 1.99
C LEU A 31 -17.36 -7.19 0.93
N THR A 32 -16.57 -6.99 -0.11
CA THR A 32 -16.34 -8.00 -1.15
C THR A 32 -15.70 -9.24 -0.56
N ILE A 33 -14.65 -9.08 0.25
CA ILE A 33 -13.97 -10.20 0.93
C ILE A 33 -14.95 -10.95 1.84
N LYS A 34 -15.70 -10.23 2.69
CA LYS A 34 -16.70 -10.81 3.59
C LYS A 34 -17.72 -11.65 2.83
N GLN A 35 -18.32 -11.07 1.79
CA GLN A 35 -19.35 -11.73 0.99
C GLN A 35 -18.80 -12.93 0.20
N ALA A 36 -17.54 -12.87 -0.26
CA ALA A 36 -16.90 -14.01 -0.89
C ALA A 36 -16.81 -15.22 0.08
N ARG A 37 -16.38 -14.98 1.33
CA ARG A 37 -16.33 -16.05 2.36
C ARG A 37 -17.72 -16.53 2.75
N GLU A 38 -18.72 -15.65 2.86
CA GLU A 38 -20.13 -16.01 3.11
C GLU A 38 -20.72 -16.89 1.99
N LEU A 39 -20.28 -16.71 0.75
CA LEU A 39 -20.67 -17.55 -0.40
C LEU A 39 -19.90 -18.89 -0.48
N GLY A 40 -19.10 -19.22 0.54
CA GLY A 40 -18.39 -20.49 0.62
C GLY A 40 -17.08 -20.55 -0.16
N MET A 41 -16.54 -19.41 -0.61
CA MET A 41 -15.24 -19.34 -1.30
C MET A 41 -14.10 -19.22 -0.27
N ALA A 42 -14.01 -20.19 0.65
CA ALA A 42 -13.02 -20.17 1.73
C ALA A 42 -11.58 -20.26 1.21
N ASP A 43 -11.36 -21.08 0.17
CA ASP A 43 -10.03 -21.36 -0.39
C ASP A 43 -9.62 -20.37 -1.49
N LEU A 44 -10.50 -19.42 -1.85
CA LEU A 44 -10.20 -18.42 -2.87
C LEU A 44 -9.05 -17.51 -2.39
N LEU A 45 -7.94 -17.50 -3.12
CA LEU A 45 -6.85 -16.57 -2.87
C LEU A 45 -7.31 -15.14 -3.23
N ILE A 46 -7.29 -14.24 -2.26
CA ILE A 46 -7.69 -12.84 -2.47
C ILE A 46 -6.46 -11.95 -2.35
N ILE A 47 -6.22 -11.14 -3.39
CA ILE A 47 -5.12 -10.18 -3.45
C ILE A 47 -5.69 -8.78 -3.68
N GLY A 48 -5.46 -7.88 -2.72
CA GLY A 48 -5.83 -6.47 -2.83
C GLY A 48 -4.70 -5.60 -3.38
N GLY A 49 -5.04 -4.39 -3.79
CA GLY A 49 -4.11 -3.30 -4.00
C GLY A 49 -3.68 -2.63 -2.69
N ASP A 50 -3.14 -1.43 -2.77
CA ASP A 50 -2.69 -0.61 -1.63
C ASP A 50 -3.81 0.06 -0.83
N GLY A 51 -5.05 -0.23 -1.18
CA GLY A 51 -6.25 0.30 -0.52
C GLY A 51 -6.64 -0.36 0.80
N TYR A 52 -5.77 -1.21 1.38
CA TYR A 52 -6.00 -1.80 2.69
C TYR A 52 -5.88 -0.76 3.81
N ALA A 53 -6.79 -0.85 4.79
CA ALA A 53 -6.76 -0.04 6.00
C ALA A 53 -7.28 -0.86 7.19
N ASP A 54 -6.82 -0.56 8.39
CA ASP A 54 -7.11 -1.35 9.60
C ASP A 54 -8.60 -1.47 9.92
N PHE A 55 -9.41 -0.44 9.59
CA PHE A 55 -10.86 -0.50 9.80
C PHE A 55 -11.57 -1.59 8.98
N MET A 56 -10.94 -2.12 7.94
CA MET A 56 -11.50 -3.22 7.13
C MET A 56 -11.72 -4.47 7.99
N TRP A 57 -10.88 -4.67 9.00
CA TRP A 57 -11.06 -5.74 9.98
C TRP A 57 -12.36 -5.58 10.79
N GLU A 58 -12.75 -4.35 11.11
CA GLU A 58 -14.01 -4.07 11.82
C GLU A 58 -15.24 -4.47 10.97
N ILE A 59 -15.12 -4.42 9.64
CA ILE A 59 -16.19 -4.76 8.69
C ILE A 59 -16.24 -6.25 8.38
N ALA A 60 -15.09 -6.83 8.05
CA ALA A 60 -14.98 -8.18 7.50
C ALA A 60 -14.50 -9.22 8.53
N GLY A 61 -13.89 -8.81 9.64
CA GLY A 61 -13.45 -9.69 10.71
C GLY A 61 -12.54 -10.79 10.20
N SER A 62 -12.76 -12.02 10.67
CA SER A 62 -11.97 -13.19 10.28
C SER A 62 -12.03 -13.56 8.78
N ALA A 63 -12.96 -12.97 8.01
CA ALA A 63 -12.97 -13.16 6.56
C ALA A 63 -11.71 -12.57 5.88
N MET A 64 -11.02 -11.64 6.56
CA MET A 64 -9.76 -11.06 6.09
C MET A 64 -8.57 -12.02 6.21
N GLU A 65 -8.62 -13.03 7.08
CA GLU A 65 -7.50 -13.95 7.28
C GLU A 65 -7.07 -14.61 5.98
N GLY A 66 -5.75 -14.68 5.75
CA GLY A 66 -5.16 -15.26 4.56
C GLY A 66 -5.38 -14.45 3.28
N THR A 67 -5.83 -13.19 3.38
CA THR A 67 -5.81 -12.26 2.24
C THR A 67 -4.45 -11.57 2.15
N TYR A 68 -4.06 -11.22 0.92
CA TYR A 68 -2.81 -10.53 0.62
C TYR A 68 -3.07 -9.22 -0.07
N TRP A 69 -2.14 -8.28 0.04
CA TRP A 69 -2.19 -7.03 -0.72
C TRP A 69 -0.82 -6.47 -1.00
N VAL A 70 -0.74 -5.73 -2.10
CA VAL A 70 0.47 -5.04 -2.49
C VAL A 70 0.56 -3.72 -1.73
N ASN A 71 1.74 -3.40 -1.22
CA ASN A 71 1.97 -2.17 -0.49
C ASN A 71 3.36 -1.59 -0.75
N HIS A 72 3.64 -0.44 -0.17
CA HIS A 72 4.91 0.29 -0.29
C HIS A 72 5.84 0.03 0.90
N VAL A 73 5.29 -0.22 2.07
CA VAL A 73 6.00 -0.40 3.34
C VAL A 73 5.39 -1.53 4.17
N ALA A 74 6.16 -2.10 5.06
CA ALA A 74 5.69 -3.04 6.08
C ALA A 74 5.88 -2.43 7.48
N PRO A 75 4.92 -2.61 8.40
CA PRO A 75 5.05 -2.11 9.78
C PRO A 75 6.27 -2.66 10.51
N GLU A 76 6.64 -3.91 10.23
CA GLU A 76 7.78 -4.59 10.85
C GLU A 76 9.13 -4.30 10.19
N ASP A 77 9.18 -3.53 9.09
CA ASP A 77 10.45 -3.22 8.42
C ASP A 77 11.33 -2.39 9.36
N PRO A 78 12.54 -2.88 9.72
CA PRO A 78 13.46 -2.14 10.60
C PRO A 78 13.80 -0.74 10.09
N ALA A 79 13.81 -0.54 8.78
CA ALA A 79 14.05 0.78 8.17
C ALA A 79 12.98 1.81 8.51
N MET A 80 11.76 1.37 8.85
CA MET A 80 10.63 2.24 9.20
C MET A 80 10.59 2.59 10.69
N GLN A 81 11.28 1.85 11.56
CA GLN A 81 11.20 2.05 13.00
C GLN A 81 11.62 3.46 13.48
N PRO A 82 12.63 4.12 12.90
CA PRO A 82 12.95 5.50 13.27
C PRO A 82 11.79 6.47 13.02
N PHE A 83 11.06 6.31 11.92
CA PHE A 83 9.87 7.11 11.64
C PHE A 83 8.77 6.87 12.67
N PHE A 84 8.42 5.61 12.95
CA PHE A 84 7.36 5.29 13.92
C PHE A 84 7.68 5.76 15.33
N THR A 85 8.94 5.63 15.75
CA THR A 85 9.40 6.14 17.05
C THR A 85 9.24 7.65 17.13
N ALA A 86 9.75 8.39 16.16
CA ALA A 86 9.65 9.84 16.12
C ALA A 86 8.19 10.31 16.03
N TYR A 87 7.35 9.62 15.29
CA TYR A 87 5.91 9.91 15.23
C TYR A 87 5.25 9.76 16.59
N LYS A 88 5.49 8.63 17.27
CA LYS A 88 4.93 8.35 18.60
C LYS A 88 5.39 9.35 19.64
N GLU A 89 6.67 9.70 19.64
CA GLU A 89 7.22 10.73 20.55
C GLU A 89 6.58 12.10 20.34
N LYS A 90 6.38 12.47 19.07
CA LYS A 90 5.85 13.80 18.72
C LYS A 90 4.36 13.93 18.98
N TYR A 91 3.58 12.91 18.68
CA TYR A 91 2.11 12.99 18.69
C TYR A 91 1.48 12.23 19.86
N ASN A 92 2.27 11.49 20.64
CA ASN A 92 1.82 10.60 21.71
C ASN A 92 0.74 9.61 21.24
N ASP A 93 0.82 9.20 19.97
CA ASP A 93 -0.08 8.22 19.32
C ASP A 93 0.70 7.40 18.30
N GLU A 94 0.13 6.30 17.85
CA GLU A 94 0.71 5.47 16.80
C GLU A 94 0.25 5.93 15.41
N CYS A 95 1.13 5.80 14.41
CA CYS A 95 0.78 6.10 13.02
C CYS A 95 -0.09 4.98 12.45
N LYS A 96 -1.41 5.06 12.66
CA LYS A 96 -2.38 4.04 12.22
C LYS A 96 -2.40 3.89 10.70
N GLU A 97 -2.35 5.01 9.98
CA GLU A 97 -2.23 5.06 8.52
C GLU A 97 -0.75 5.02 8.10
N PHE A 98 -0.06 3.96 8.50
CA PHE A 98 1.40 3.86 8.41
C PHE A 98 1.94 4.06 6.99
N VAL A 99 1.26 3.55 5.96
CA VAL A 99 1.66 3.71 4.56
C VAL A 99 1.64 5.17 4.16
N ASN A 100 0.48 5.81 4.33
CA ASN A 100 0.27 7.20 3.96
C ASN A 100 1.18 8.13 4.78
N GLY A 101 1.38 7.82 6.07
CA GLY A 101 2.26 8.58 6.96
C GLY A 101 3.71 8.58 6.48
N VAL A 102 4.28 7.41 6.18
CA VAL A 102 5.66 7.29 5.68
C VAL A 102 5.82 7.94 4.31
N LEU A 103 4.89 7.66 3.38
CA LEU A 103 4.96 8.22 2.02
C LEU A 103 4.82 9.73 2.00
N ALA A 104 3.94 10.30 2.81
CA ALA A 104 3.79 11.75 2.94
C ALA A 104 5.06 12.39 3.53
N TYR A 105 5.64 11.77 4.55
CA TYR A 105 6.89 12.22 5.16
C TYR A 105 8.04 12.22 4.14
N ASP A 106 8.23 11.13 3.43
CA ASP A 106 9.26 11.00 2.40
C ASP A 106 9.03 11.93 1.21
N SER A 107 7.78 12.23 0.87
CA SER A 107 7.45 13.19 -0.18
C SER A 107 7.95 14.59 0.14
N ILE A 108 7.96 15.00 1.41
CA ILE A 108 8.53 16.31 1.83
C ILE A 108 10.05 16.31 1.67
N TYR A 109 10.74 15.23 2.02
CA TYR A 109 12.18 15.12 1.81
C TYR A 109 12.54 15.13 0.33
N TRP A 110 11.79 14.39 -0.49
CA TRP A 110 11.99 14.41 -1.95
C TRP A 110 11.75 15.79 -2.55
N LEU A 111 10.71 16.49 -2.10
CA LEU A 111 10.44 17.85 -2.55
C LEU A 111 11.56 18.83 -2.12
N ALA A 112 12.04 18.72 -0.90
CA ALA A 112 13.15 19.55 -0.41
C ALA A 112 14.43 19.34 -1.22
N ASP A 113 14.81 18.07 -1.45
CA ASP A 113 15.94 17.70 -2.32
C ASP A 113 15.78 18.30 -3.73
N ALA A 114 14.58 18.18 -4.30
CA ALA A 114 14.30 18.71 -5.64
C ALA A 114 14.40 20.24 -5.69
N ILE A 115 13.98 20.96 -4.67
CA ILE A 115 14.14 22.43 -4.57
C ILE A 115 15.61 22.79 -4.46
N GLU A 116 16.39 22.11 -3.64
CA GLU A 116 17.81 22.32 -3.47
C GLU A 116 18.56 22.08 -4.79
N ARG A 117 18.33 20.97 -5.47
CA ARG A 117 18.93 20.64 -6.79
C ARG A 117 18.48 21.62 -7.89
N GLY A 118 17.22 22.05 -7.85
CA GLY A 118 16.68 23.01 -8.82
C GLY A 118 17.18 24.44 -8.59
N GLY A 119 17.77 24.74 -7.43
CA GLY A 119 18.38 26.02 -7.08
C GLY A 119 17.40 27.20 -6.89
N LYS A 120 16.10 26.95 -7.03
CA LYS A 120 15.04 27.97 -6.86
C LYS A 120 13.67 27.34 -6.62
N VAL A 121 12.79 28.09 -5.96
CA VAL A 121 11.37 27.71 -5.74
C VAL A 121 10.57 28.17 -6.98
N ASP A 122 10.69 27.42 -8.05
CA ASP A 122 9.99 27.65 -9.32
C ASP A 122 9.38 26.32 -9.79
N ARG A 123 8.12 26.33 -10.23
CA ARG A 123 7.37 25.10 -10.56
C ARG A 123 8.07 24.23 -11.61
N LYS A 124 8.62 24.89 -12.65
CA LYS A 124 9.30 24.16 -13.73
C LYS A 124 10.63 23.58 -13.23
N ALA A 125 11.42 24.36 -12.51
CA ALA A 125 12.70 23.90 -11.96
C ALA A 125 12.50 22.73 -10.99
N VAL A 126 11.51 22.80 -10.09
CA VAL A 126 11.17 21.72 -9.15
C VAL A 126 10.69 20.47 -9.89
N ARG A 127 9.79 20.62 -10.87
CA ARG A 127 9.33 19.49 -11.71
C ARG A 127 10.49 18.79 -12.39
N ASP A 128 11.38 19.55 -13.05
CA ASP A 128 12.53 19.00 -13.77
C ASP A 128 13.52 18.31 -12.80
N ALA A 129 13.67 18.84 -11.59
CA ALA A 129 14.49 18.24 -10.54
C ALA A 129 13.85 16.94 -9.98
N LEU A 130 12.53 16.88 -9.78
CA LEU A 130 11.82 15.66 -9.38
C LEU A 130 11.98 14.56 -10.45
N GLU A 131 11.76 14.88 -11.72
CA GLU A 131 11.91 13.97 -12.84
C GLU A 131 13.33 13.40 -12.97
N SER A 132 14.35 14.21 -12.65
CA SER A 132 15.77 13.80 -12.72
C SER A 132 16.29 13.10 -11.45
N THR A 133 15.43 12.75 -10.51
CA THR A 133 15.82 12.08 -9.28
C THR A 133 16.48 10.73 -9.55
N LYS A 134 17.69 10.52 -8.99
CA LYS A 134 18.43 9.26 -9.11
C LYS A 134 19.08 8.88 -7.77
N GLY A 135 18.72 7.70 -7.27
CA GLY A 135 19.35 7.13 -6.08
C GLY A 135 19.12 7.92 -4.79
N LEU A 136 18.04 8.71 -4.70
CA LEU A 136 17.72 9.45 -3.49
C LEU A 136 17.31 8.49 -2.37
N GLN A 137 18.07 8.51 -1.27
CA GLN A 137 17.76 7.70 -0.10
C GLN A 137 16.59 8.33 0.67
N LEU A 138 15.47 7.68 0.68
CA LEU A 138 14.30 7.98 1.50
C LEU A 138 14.12 6.89 2.58
N HIS A 139 13.16 7.07 3.48
CA HIS A 139 12.94 6.10 4.56
C HIS A 139 12.40 4.76 4.01
N HIS A 140 11.45 4.81 3.08
CA HIS A 140 10.82 3.60 2.55
C HIS A 140 11.56 2.97 1.35
N ALA A 141 12.40 3.72 0.64
CA ALA A 141 13.06 3.23 -0.57
C ALA A 141 14.24 4.12 -1.00
N VAL A 142 15.09 3.58 -1.86
CA VAL A 142 16.00 4.36 -2.69
C VAL A 142 15.24 4.74 -3.96
N LEU A 143 15.00 6.04 -4.16
CA LEU A 143 14.15 6.54 -5.22
C LEU A 143 14.97 6.93 -6.47
N THR A 144 14.62 6.33 -7.59
CA THR A 144 15.04 6.73 -8.94
C THR A 144 13.79 6.85 -9.78
N ILE A 145 13.63 7.96 -10.50
CA ILE A 145 12.49 8.21 -11.38
C ILE A 145 12.88 7.94 -12.83
N ASP A 146 12.00 7.25 -13.57
CA ASP A 146 12.12 7.13 -15.01
C ASP A 146 11.53 8.39 -15.67
N PRO A 147 12.33 9.18 -16.40
CA PRO A 147 11.83 10.37 -17.08
C PRO A 147 10.87 10.04 -18.24
N ALA A 148 10.81 8.78 -18.70
CA ALA A 148 9.92 8.38 -19.79
C ALA A 148 8.46 8.23 -19.37
N ASP A 149 8.22 7.76 -18.15
CA ASP A 149 6.87 7.48 -17.63
C ASP A 149 6.62 8.06 -16.23
N HIS A 150 7.63 8.69 -15.62
CA HIS A 150 7.62 9.29 -14.27
C HIS A 150 7.39 8.29 -13.13
N ASN A 151 7.58 6.99 -13.40
CA ASN A 151 7.46 5.96 -12.38
C ASN A 151 8.78 5.71 -11.64
N PRO A 152 8.72 5.28 -10.38
CA PRO A 152 9.90 4.80 -9.67
C PRO A 152 10.47 3.54 -10.34
N LYS A 153 11.77 3.57 -10.67
CA LYS A 153 12.53 2.38 -11.10
C LYS A 153 13.13 1.65 -9.91
N ASP A 154 13.34 0.35 -10.09
CA ASP A 154 14.06 -0.50 -9.14
C ASP A 154 13.49 -0.48 -7.71
N LYS A 155 12.20 -0.18 -7.57
CA LYS A 155 11.51 -0.20 -6.31
C LYS A 155 10.80 -1.53 -6.09
N ASP A 156 11.07 -2.17 -4.96
CA ASP A 156 10.35 -3.38 -4.56
C ASP A 156 8.92 -3.05 -4.14
N ALA A 157 7.99 -3.90 -4.55
CA ALA A 157 6.67 -3.98 -3.95
C ALA A 157 6.74 -4.81 -2.66
N VAL A 158 6.04 -4.36 -1.63
CA VAL A 158 5.89 -5.10 -0.37
C VAL A 158 4.58 -5.86 -0.43
N ILE A 159 4.61 -7.16 -0.19
CA ILE A 159 3.40 -7.97 -0.03
C ILE A 159 3.14 -8.14 1.46
N LEU A 160 1.95 -7.78 1.86
CA LEU A 160 1.44 -7.98 3.22
C LEU A 160 0.40 -9.09 3.21
N GLU A 161 0.30 -9.83 4.32
CA GLU A 161 -0.70 -10.84 4.61
C GLU A 161 -1.55 -10.40 5.81
N CYS A 162 -2.85 -10.64 5.75
CA CYS A 162 -3.69 -10.55 6.94
C CYS A 162 -3.53 -11.83 7.75
N LYS A 163 -2.97 -11.69 8.94
CA LYS A 163 -2.73 -12.80 9.85
C LYS A 163 -2.94 -12.36 11.29
N ASP A 164 -3.76 -13.12 12.03
CA ASP A 164 -4.12 -12.80 13.41
C ASP A 164 -4.74 -11.39 13.55
N GLY A 165 -5.52 -10.97 12.56
CA GLY A 165 -6.18 -9.68 12.52
C GLY A 165 -5.27 -8.49 12.26
N LYS A 166 -4.07 -8.71 11.77
CA LYS A 166 -3.07 -7.66 11.53
C LYS A 166 -2.41 -7.80 10.17
N ALA A 167 -1.96 -6.66 9.64
CA ALA A 167 -1.03 -6.62 8.53
C ALA A 167 0.31 -7.21 8.97
N LYS A 168 0.78 -8.24 8.29
CA LYS A 168 2.09 -8.88 8.50
C LYS A 168 2.91 -8.81 7.23
N PHE A 169 4.19 -8.56 7.37
CA PHE A 169 5.12 -8.68 6.25
C PHE A 169 5.15 -10.12 5.73
N TYR A 170 4.90 -10.28 4.43
CA TYR A 170 5.01 -11.58 3.76
C TYR A 170 6.29 -11.69 2.95
N LYS A 171 6.49 -10.80 1.95
CA LYS A 171 7.71 -10.75 1.13
C LYS A 171 7.85 -9.43 0.38
N LYS A 172 9.07 -9.17 -0.13
CA LYS A 172 9.31 -8.16 -1.17
C LYS A 172 9.36 -8.82 -2.55
N VAL A 173 8.85 -8.13 -3.54
CA VAL A 173 8.86 -8.57 -4.94
C VAL A 173 9.36 -7.42 -5.80
N ARG A 174 10.38 -7.67 -6.62
CA ARG A 174 10.85 -6.75 -7.65
C ARG A 174 10.01 -6.96 -8.90
N PRO A 175 9.25 -5.95 -9.38
CA PRO A 175 8.64 -6.01 -10.71
C PRO A 175 9.72 -6.13 -11.79
N GLU A 176 9.42 -6.89 -12.84
CA GLU A 176 10.28 -7.06 -14.02
C GLU A 176 10.22 -5.81 -14.92
#